data_1f84c47ff29d30fcd38d0dda7cc2b4aa
#
_entry.id   1f84c47ff29d30fcd38d0dda7cc2b4aa
#
_cell.length_a   1.000
_cell.length_b   1.000
_cell.length_c   1.000
_cell.angle_alpha   90.00
_cell.angle_beta   90.00
_cell.angle_gamma   90.00
#
_symmetry.space_group_name_H-M   'P 1'
#
loop_
_entity.id
_entity.type
_entity.pdbx_description
1 polymer ?
#
loop_
_entity_poly.entity_id
_entity_poly.type
_entity_poly.pdbx_seq_one_letter_code
_entity_poly.pdbx_strand_id
1 'polypeptide(L)'
;MEQQTTQILVVDDNPEIRDIIHVLLEGEGIRVTEAADGSSALHFLKKDSFDLIILDIMMPGLNGYETCQKIRQLTNVPILFLSARTSDSDKLMGFSSGGDDYLAKPFSYTELLGRTRALIRRYRIYQGKSPTARQSASNLLTCGDLCLDPRSEKVTLKGQPVTLTSTEYQILKLLLSNRRQIFSPQRLYEAIWEEPYYYGAGNTITVHIRNLRQKIE
;
A
#
# COMPACT_ATOMS: atom_id res chain seq x y z
N MET A 1 -22.47 -16.92 0.80
CA MET A 1 -21.19 -16.24 0.47
C MET A 1 -20.82 -15.43 1.68
N GLU A 2 -19.85 -15.89 2.48
CA GLU A 2 -19.34 -15.10 3.61
C GLU A 2 -18.72 -13.84 3.05
N GLN A 3 -19.28 -12.69 3.40
CA GLN A 3 -18.63 -11.40 3.16
C GLN A 3 -17.36 -11.39 4.02
N GLN A 4 -16.21 -11.50 3.38
CA GLN A 4 -14.93 -11.44 4.07
C GLN A 4 -14.82 -10.04 4.72
N THR A 5 -14.97 -9.99 6.04
CA THR A 5 -14.92 -8.74 6.83
C THR A 5 -13.54 -8.12 6.65
N THR A 6 -13.50 -6.88 6.25
CA THR A 6 -12.25 -6.12 6.09
C THR A 6 -11.59 -5.94 7.46
N GLN A 7 -10.30 -6.22 7.56
CA GLN A 7 -9.52 -6.07 8.80
C GLN A 7 -8.39 -5.06 8.62
N ILE A 8 -8.32 -4.08 9.51
CA ILE A 8 -7.29 -3.03 9.51
C ILE A 8 -6.53 -3.07 10.83
N LEU A 9 -5.21 -2.97 10.75
CA LEU A 9 -4.34 -2.75 11.90
C LEU A 9 -4.01 -1.26 12.00
N VAL A 10 -4.37 -0.63 13.11
CA VAL A 10 -4.04 0.77 13.42
C VAL A 10 -2.92 0.82 14.45
N VAL A 11 -1.84 1.49 14.11
CA VAL A 11 -0.61 1.57 14.93
C VAL A 11 -0.29 3.04 15.19
N ASP A 12 -0.50 3.50 16.40
CA ASP A 12 -0.25 4.89 16.84
C ASP A 12 -0.01 4.86 18.35
N ASP A 13 0.93 5.61 18.89
CA ASP A 13 1.18 5.65 20.33
C ASP A 13 0.13 6.47 21.10
N ASN A 14 -0.55 7.40 20.41
CA ASN A 14 -1.63 8.19 20.97
C ASN A 14 -2.96 7.40 20.98
N PRO A 15 -3.49 7.05 22.18
CA PRO A 15 -4.75 6.31 22.28
C PRO A 15 -5.95 7.06 21.69
N GLU A 16 -6.00 8.41 21.83
CA GLU A 16 -7.11 9.20 21.28
C GLU A 16 -7.19 9.10 19.75
N ILE A 17 -6.04 9.05 19.07
CA ILE A 17 -5.99 8.89 17.61
C ILE A 17 -6.46 7.49 17.23
N ARG A 18 -6.04 6.45 17.96
CA ARG A 18 -6.51 5.08 17.70
C ARG A 18 -8.01 4.98 17.88
N ASP A 19 -8.55 5.49 18.99
CA ASP A 19 -9.99 5.49 19.28
C ASP A 19 -10.80 6.21 18.20
N ILE A 20 -10.35 7.38 17.75
CA ILE A 20 -11.00 8.13 16.67
C ILE A 20 -11.04 7.31 15.38
N ILE A 21 -9.89 6.75 14.97
CA ILE A 21 -9.81 5.94 13.72
C ILE A 21 -10.68 4.68 13.86
N HIS A 22 -10.67 4.04 15.02
CA HIS A 22 -11.46 2.86 15.33
C HIS A 22 -12.96 3.15 15.12
N VAL A 23 -13.49 4.16 15.81
CA VAL A 23 -14.91 4.54 15.71
C VAL A 23 -15.31 4.87 14.28
N LEU A 24 -14.47 5.62 13.56
CA LEU A 24 -14.73 6.01 12.18
C LEU A 24 -14.78 4.82 11.22
N LEU A 25 -13.89 3.85 11.38
CA LEU A 25 -13.81 2.70 10.49
C LEU A 25 -14.82 1.61 10.85
N GLU A 26 -15.12 1.41 12.15
CA GLU A 26 -16.19 0.49 12.55
C GLU A 26 -17.57 0.94 12.06
N GLY A 27 -17.84 2.25 12.03
CA GLY A 27 -19.03 2.81 11.43
C GLY A 27 -19.24 2.44 9.95
N GLU A 28 -18.16 2.04 9.26
CA GLU A 28 -18.15 1.57 7.88
C GLU A 28 -18.14 0.03 7.74
N GLY A 29 -18.32 -0.69 8.85
CA GLY A 29 -18.30 -2.16 8.89
C GLY A 29 -16.91 -2.77 8.74
N ILE A 30 -15.86 -2.01 9.03
CA ILE A 30 -14.46 -2.43 8.98
C ILE A 30 -14.02 -2.82 10.39
N ARG A 31 -13.46 -4.02 10.56
CA ARG A 31 -12.90 -4.45 11.84
C ARG A 31 -11.53 -3.81 12.06
N VAL A 32 -11.32 -3.21 13.23
CA VAL A 32 -10.08 -2.56 13.61
C VAL A 32 -9.39 -3.35 14.73
N THR A 33 -8.09 -3.56 14.57
CA THR A 33 -7.18 -4.02 15.63
C THR A 33 -6.21 -2.88 15.94
N GLU A 34 -5.98 -2.60 17.21
CA GLU A 34 -5.14 -1.50 17.65
C GLU A 34 -3.81 -2.00 18.22
N ALA A 35 -2.74 -1.30 17.90
CA ALA A 35 -1.41 -1.47 18.48
C ALA A 35 -0.86 -0.12 18.93
N ALA A 36 -0.31 -0.07 20.14
CA ALA A 36 0.24 1.15 20.71
C ALA A 36 1.70 1.44 20.26
N ASP A 37 2.34 0.48 19.61
CA ASP A 37 3.73 0.56 19.17
C ASP A 37 4.04 -0.43 18.05
N GLY A 38 5.22 -0.26 17.42
CA GLY A 38 5.65 -1.11 16.32
C GLY A 38 5.88 -2.58 16.70
N SER A 39 6.28 -2.87 17.95
CA SER A 39 6.53 -4.23 18.41
C SER A 39 5.22 -5.00 18.56
N SER A 40 4.21 -4.36 19.13
CA SER A 40 2.84 -4.89 19.22
C SER A 40 2.24 -5.14 17.84
N ALA A 41 2.45 -4.22 16.89
CA ALA A 41 2.02 -4.38 15.51
C ALA A 41 2.63 -5.62 14.84
N LEU A 42 3.95 -5.83 15.00
CA LEU A 42 4.65 -7.01 14.48
C LEU A 42 4.16 -8.32 15.14
N HIS A 43 3.73 -8.26 16.39
CA HIS A 43 3.16 -9.41 17.08
C HIS A 43 1.79 -9.79 16.49
N PHE A 44 0.91 -8.82 16.25
CA PHE A 44 -0.39 -9.07 15.61
C PHE A 44 -0.24 -9.63 14.19
N LEU A 45 0.70 -9.10 13.41
CA LEU A 45 0.95 -9.57 12.04
C LEU A 45 1.45 -11.02 11.93
N LYS A 46 1.97 -11.58 13.00
CA LYS A 46 2.34 -13.01 13.06
C LYS A 46 1.15 -13.93 13.32
N LYS A 47 0.06 -13.41 13.88
CA LYS A 47 -1.12 -14.18 14.31
C LYS A 47 -2.30 -13.99 13.36
N ASP A 48 -2.46 -12.78 12.85
CA ASP A 48 -3.64 -12.35 12.11
C ASP A 48 -3.24 -11.81 10.73
N SER A 49 -4.21 -11.82 9.81
CA SER A 49 -4.07 -11.22 8.49
C SER A 49 -4.90 -9.95 8.39
N PHE A 50 -4.33 -8.94 7.76
CA PHE A 50 -4.94 -7.61 7.59
C PHE A 50 -5.04 -7.25 6.11
N ASP A 51 -6.01 -6.39 5.77
CA ASP A 51 -6.18 -5.83 4.42
C ASP A 51 -5.46 -4.48 4.27
N LEU A 52 -5.16 -3.79 5.38
CA LEU A 52 -4.46 -2.52 5.44
C LEU A 52 -3.80 -2.33 6.81
N ILE A 53 -2.68 -1.64 6.84
CA ILE A 53 -2.05 -1.15 8.06
C ILE A 53 -2.04 0.38 8.00
N ILE A 54 -2.57 1.04 9.02
CA ILE A 54 -2.46 2.47 9.24
C ILE A 54 -1.38 2.66 10.30
N LEU A 55 -0.30 3.38 9.98
CA LEU A 55 0.92 3.39 10.78
C LEU A 55 1.39 4.81 11.04
N ASP A 56 1.40 5.22 12.31
CA ASP A 56 2.04 6.49 12.67
C ASP A 56 3.55 6.43 12.51
N ILE A 57 4.13 7.55 12.08
CA ILE A 57 5.58 7.68 11.90
C ILE A 57 6.28 7.99 13.22
N MET A 58 5.64 8.83 14.04
CA MET A 58 6.28 9.45 15.21
C MET A 58 5.95 8.68 16.50
N MET A 59 6.40 7.44 16.59
CA MET A 59 6.22 6.63 17.79
C MET A 59 7.51 6.49 18.60
N PRO A 60 7.44 6.38 19.93
CA PRO A 60 8.61 6.11 20.77
C PRO A 60 9.15 4.69 20.53
N GLY A 61 10.45 4.52 20.70
CA GLY A 61 11.12 3.23 20.47
C GLY A 61 11.27 2.92 18.99
N LEU A 62 10.54 1.92 18.50
CA LEU A 62 10.55 1.55 17.08
C LEU A 62 9.65 2.52 16.29
N ASN A 63 10.27 3.46 15.57
CA ASN A 63 9.52 4.44 14.78
C ASN A 63 8.77 3.79 13.59
N GLY A 64 7.86 4.56 12.96
CA GLY A 64 7.01 4.03 11.89
C GLY A 64 7.79 3.55 10.66
N TYR A 65 8.90 4.20 10.31
CA TYR A 65 9.72 3.78 9.16
C TYR A 65 10.42 2.45 9.41
N GLU A 66 11.02 2.28 10.58
CA GLU A 66 11.66 1.02 11.00
C GLU A 66 10.62 -0.09 11.14
N THR A 67 9.44 0.23 11.68
CA THR A 67 8.31 -0.69 11.77
C THR A 67 7.88 -1.15 10.38
N CYS A 68 7.72 -0.22 9.43
CA CYS A 68 7.39 -0.52 8.05
C CYS A 68 8.40 -1.47 7.39
N GLN A 69 9.71 -1.22 7.53
CA GLN A 69 10.74 -2.09 6.99
C GLN A 69 10.64 -3.51 7.54
N LYS A 70 10.36 -3.68 8.85
CA LYS A 70 10.16 -5.01 9.44
C LYS A 70 8.85 -5.65 8.98
N ILE A 71 7.78 -4.89 8.82
CA ILE A 71 6.52 -5.38 8.25
C ILE A 71 6.72 -5.92 6.84
N ARG A 72 7.52 -5.24 6.01
CA ARG A 72 7.81 -5.66 4.63
C ARG A 72 8.59 -6.97 4.52
N GLN A 73 9.27 -7.39 5.58
CA GLN A 73 9.87 -8.73 5.66
C GLN A 73 8.82 -9.82 5.91
N LEU A 74 7.62 -9.47 6.41
CA LEU A 74 6.56 -10.40 6.77
C LEU A 74 5.42 -10.42 5.75
N THR A 75 5.07 -9.25 5.18
CA THR A 75 3.88 -9.10 4.35
C THR A 75 3.97 -7.92 3.38
N ASN A 76 3.16 -8.02 2.29
CA ASN A 76 2.95 -6.96 1.31
C ASN A 76 1.61 -6.21 1.49
N VAL A 77 0.95 -6.38 2.64
CA VAL A 77 -0.25 -5.62 3.00
C VAL A 77 0.02 -4.13 2.84
N PRO A 78 -0.88 -3.35 2.21
CA PRO A 78 -0.66 -1.92 2.02
C PRO A 78 -0.50 -1.20 3.35
N ILE A 79 0.38 -0.19 3.36
CA ILE A 79 0.66 0.64 4.53
C ILE A 79 0.33 2.09 4.20
N LEU A 80 -0.62 2.66 4.95
CA LEU A 80 -0.94 4.09 4.96
C LEU A 80 -0.21 4.72 6.14
N PHE A 81 0.75 5.60 5.87
CA PHE A 81 1.40 6.36 6.94
C PHE A 81 0.52 7.50 7.43
N LEU A 82 0.45 7.66 8.75
CA LEU A 82 -0.04 8.89 9.39
C LEU A 82 1.14 9.71 9.88
N SER A 83 1.09 11.04 9.73
CA SER A 83 2.16 11.88 10.26
C SER A 83 1.74 13.33 10.47
N ALA A 84 2.25 13.93 11.54
CA ALA A 84 2.25 15.37 11.73
C ALA A 84 3.25 16.11 10.82
N ARG A 85 4.19 15.38 10.19
CA ARG A 85 5.18 15.93 9.28
C ARG A 85 4.64 15.95 7.86
N THR A 86 4.69 17.13 7.24
CA THR A 86 4.16 17.36 5.88
C THR A 86 5.24 17.65 4.85
N SER A 87 6.52 17.62 5.25
CA SER A 87 7.62 17.92 4.34
C SER A 87 7.77 16.84 3.26
N ASP A 88 8.17 17.24 2.07
CA ASP A 88 8.39 16.31 0.96
C ASP A 88 9.50 15.28 1.28
N SER A 89 10.48 15.66 2.09
CA SER A 89 11.54 14.75 2.57
C SER A 89 10.99 13.63 3.48
N ASP A 90 10.02 13.92 4.35
CA ASP A 90 9.39 12.91 5.20
C ASP A 90 8.55 11.91 4.40
N LYS A 91 7.82 12.41 3.40
CA LYS A 91 7.08 11.55 2.45
C LYS A 91 8.03 10.65 1.66
N LEU A 92 9.15 11.19 1.18
CA LEU A 92 10.19 10.44 0.48
C LEU A 92 10.74 9.30 1.36
N MET A 93 11.00 9.55 2.64
CA MET A 93 11.44 8.51 3.57
C MET A 93 10.37 7.44 3.78
N GLY A 94 9.10 7.83 3.91
CA GLY A 94 7.98 6.90 4.07
C GLY A 94 7.85 5.95 2.89
N PHE A 95 7.85 6.45 1.68
CA PHE A 95 7.79 5.61 0.47
C PHE A 95 9.07 4.79 0.27
N SER A 96 10.24 5.32 0.62
CA SER A 96 11.51 4.57 0.55
C SER A 96 11.57 3.41 1.55
N SER A 97 10.86 3.50 2.69
CA SER A 97 10.73 2.41 3.66
C SER A 97 9.71 1.35 3.25
N GLY A 98 8.96 1.57 2.15
CA GLY A 98 8.00 0.62 1.59
C GLY A 98 6.53 0.94 1.88
N GLY A 99 6.20 2.15 2.32
CA GLY A 99 4.82 2.62 2.44
C GLY A 99 4.14 2.80 1.09
N ASP A 100 2.83 2.65 1.04
CA ASP A 100 2.04 2.74 -0.20
C ASP A 100 1.35 4.11 -0.35
N ASP A 101 1.00 4.77 0.75
CA ASP A 101 0.40 6.10 0.75
C ASP A 101 0.67 6.83 2.05
N TYR A 102 0.29 8.11 2.11
CA TYR A 102 0.61 9.03 3.20
C TYR A 102 -0.58 9.94 3.49
N LEU A 103 -0.92 10.09 4.78
CA LEU A 103 -1.99 10.96 5.25
C LEU A 103 -1.46 11.89 6.35
N ALA A 104 -1.54 13.20 6.12
CA ALA A 104 -1.08 14.21 7.08
C ALA A 104 -2.07 14.38 8.24
N LYS A 105 -1.57 14.52 9.46
CA LYS A 105 -2.33 14.96 10.63
C LYS A 105 -2.33 16.50 10.70
N PRO A 106 -3.48 17.18 10.96
CA PRO A 106 -4.81 16.61 11.12
C PRO A 106 -5.46 16.21 9.78
N PHE A 107 -6.19 15.11 9.76
CA PHE A 107 -6.89 14.61 8.59
C PHE A 107 -8.41 14.70 8.74
N SER A 108 -9.10 14.76 7.62
CA SER A 108 -10.55 14.65 7.60
C SER A 108 -10.99 13.17 7.53
N TYR A 109 -12.20 12.90 8.02
CA TYR A 109 -12.83 11.58 7.87
C TYR A 109 -12.87 11.13 6.41
N THR A 110 -13.30 12.03 5.52
CA THR A 110 -13.44 11.74 4.09
C THR A 110 -12.10 11.33 3.46
N GLU A 111 -11.01 12.00 3.84
CA GLU A 111 -9.67 11.69 3.32
C GLU A 111 -9.15 10.36 3.85
N LEU A 112 -9.27 10.10 5.16
CA LEU A 112 -8.91 8.81 5.75
C LEU A 112 -9.65 7.66 5.09
N LEU A 113 -10.97 7.78 4.96
CA LEU A 113 -11.82 6.73 4.38
C LEU A 113 -11.55 6.53 2.88
N GLY A 114 -11.36 7.63 2.13
CA GLY A 114 -11.05 7.58 0.71
C GLY A 114 -9.75 6.80 0.43
N ARG A 115 -8.65 7.17 1.12
CA ARG A 115 -7.34 6.49 0.99
C ARG A 115 -7.40 5.05 1.46
N THR A 116 -8.06 4.78 2.60
CA THR A 116 -8.29 3.43 3.13
C THR A 116 -8.97 2.54 2.10
N ARG A 117 -10.10 2.98 1.54
CA ARG A 117 -10.86 2.22 0.53
C ARG A 117 -10.06 2.00 -0.76
N ALA A 118 -9.33 3.02 -1.22
CA ALA A 118 -8.51 2.93 -2.42
C ALA A 118 -7.38 1.90 -2.26
N LEU A 119 -6.67 1.91 -1.13
CA LEU A 119 -5.61 0.95 -0.82
C LEU A 119 -6.13 -0.48 -0.70
N ILE A 120 -7.22 -0.71 0.03
CA ILE A 120 -7.84 -2.03 0.18
C ILE A 120 -8.35 -2.56 -1.16
N ARG A 121 -9.02 -1.73 -1.96
CA ARG A 121 -9.50 -2.13 -3.30
C ARG A 121 -8.34 -2.58 -4.18
N ARG A 122 -7.24 -1.82 -4.25
CA ARG A 122 -6.03 -2.18 -4.99
C ARG A 122 -5.43 -3.49 -4.50
N TYR A 123 -5.33 -3.67 -3.19
CA TYR A 123 -4.78 -4.87 -2.59
C TYR A 123 -5.63 -6.11 -2.85
N ARG A 124 -6.96 -5.99 -2.79
CA ARG A 124 -7.88 -7.11 -3.11
C ARG A 124 -7.85 -7.48 -4.58
N ILE A 125 -7.69 -6.51 -5.47
CA ILE A 125 -7.44 -6.76 -6.90
C ILE A 125 -6.10 -7.46 -7.06
N TYR A 126 -5.06 -7.03 -6.34
CA TYR A 126 -3.74 -7.67 -6.30
C TYR A 126 -3.82 -9.12 -5.82
N GLN A 127 -4.65 -9.44 -4.82
CA GLN A 127 -4.82 -10.81 -4.32
C GLN A 127 -5.84 -11.66 -5.11
N GLY A 128 -6.34 -11.19 -6.24
CA GLY A 128 -7.35 -11.92 -7.04
C GLY A 128 -8.68 -12.15 -6.32
N LYS A 129 -8.92 -11.45 -5.20
CA LYS A 129 -10.15 -11.59 -4.39
C LYS A 129 -11.33 -10.76 -4.91
N SER A 130 -11.11 -9.92 -5.94
CA SER A 130 -12.16 -9.08 -6.52
C SER A 130 -12.95 -9.85 -7.59
N PRO A 131 -14.28 -9.72 -7.64
CA PRO A 131 -15.12 -10.35 -8.66
C PRO A 131 -14.72 -9.98 -10.11
N THR A 132 -14.17 -8.78 -10.31
CA THR A 132 -13.70 -8.27 -11.60
C THR A 132 -12.38 -8.92 -12.07
N ALA A 133 -11.61 -9.53 -11.18
CA ALA A 133 -10.36 -10.21 -11.54
C ALA A 133 -10.58 -11.52 -12.34
N ARG A 134 -11.79 -12.07 -12.33
CA ARG A 134 -12.11 -13.36 -13.01
C ARG A 134 -12.25 -13.27 -14.51
N GLN A 135 -12.29 -12.08 -15.12
CA GLN A 135 -12.53 -11.91 -16.57
C GLN A 135 -11.29 -11.52 -17.39
N SER A 136 -10.13 -11.30 -16.77
CA SER A 136 -8.90 -10.99 -17.51
C SER A 136 -8.29 -12.28 -18.03
N ALA A 137 -8.34 -12.46 -19.35
CA ALA A 137 -7.74 -13.60 -20.05
C ALA A 137 -6.27 -13.80 -19.70
N SER A 138 -5.86 -15.05 -19.73
CA SER A 138 -4.58 -15.67 -19.37
C SER A 138 -3.39 -15.23 -20.23
N ASN A 139 -3.05 -13.96 -20.22
CA ASN A 139 -1.85 -13.50 -20.90
C ASN A 139 -0.78 -13.10 -19.89
N LEU A 140 0.24 -13.95 -19.75
CA LEU A 140 1.51 -13.59 -19.12
C LEU A 140 2.02 -12.29 -19.75
N LEU A 141 2.29 -11.29 -18.92
CA LEU A 141 2.92 -10.04 -19.33
C LEU A 141 4.44 -10.22 -19.21
N THR A 142 5.14 -10.33 -20.33
CA THR A 142 6.58 -10.59 -20.32
C THR A 142 7.35 -9.43 -20.97
N CYS A 143 8.50 -9.05 -20.43
CA CYS A 143 9.42 -8.07 -21.04
C CYS A 143 10.87 -8.52 -20.76
N GLY A 144 11.58 -9.00 -21.78
CA GLY A 144 12.85 -9.66 -21.58
C GLY A 144 12.70 -10.85 -20.61
N ASP A 145 13.53 -10.85 -19.56
CA ASP A 145 13.51 -11.89 -18.51
C ASP A 145 12.45 -11.66 -17.42
N LEU A 146 11.75 -10.53 -17.48
CA LEU A 146 10.70 -10.18 -16.52
C LEU A 146 9.37 -10.80 -16.96
N CYS A 147 8.72 -11.51 -16.05
CA CYS A 147 7.42 -12.13 -16.26
C CYS A 147 6.47 -11.77 -15.12
N LEU A 148 5.28 -11.28 -15.46
CA LEU A 148 4.19 -11.02 -14.54
C LEU A 148 3.00 -11.89 -14.95
N ASP A 149 2.54 -12.73 -14.03
CA ASP A 149 1.32 -13.51 -14.19
C ASP A 149 0.16 -12.79 -13.48
N PRO A 150 -0.80 -12.22 -14.23
CA PRO A 150 -1.92 -11.52 -13.65
C PRO A 150 -2.90 -12.40 -12.86
N ARG A 151 -2.86 -13.73 -13.04
CA ARG A 151 -3.75 -14.67 -12.34
C ARG A 151 -3.24 -15.05 -10.96
N SER A 152 -1.96 -15.45 -10.89
CA SER A 152 -1.30 -15.80 -9.65
C SER A 152 -0.67 -14.60 -8.98
N GLU A 153 -0.64 -13.45 -9.67
CA GLU A 153 -0.05 -12.17 -9.26
C GLU A 153 1.44 -12.28 -8.89
N LYS A 154 2.08 -13.28 -9.46
CA LYS A 154 3.50 -13.53 -9.29
C LYS A 154 4.29 -12.74 -10.30
N VAL A 155 5.39 -12.17 -9.82
CA VAL A 155 6.40 -11.54 -10.66
C VAL A 155 7.69 -12.34 -10.53
N THR A 156 8.29 -12.64 -11.67
CA THR A 156 9.60 -13.30 -11.71
C THR A 156 10.55 -12.54 -12.62
N LEU A 157 11.82 -12.50 -12.24
CA LEU A 157 12.92 -11.99 -13.05
C LEU A 157 13.94 -13.12 -13.23
N LYS A 158 14.25 -13.48 -14.47
CA LYS A 158 15.13 -14.64 -14.79
C LYS A 158 14.67 -15.93 -14.08
N GLY A 159 13.35 -16.12 -13.97
CA GLY A 159 12.74 -17.27 -13.29
C GLY A 159 12.75 -17.22 -11.75
N GLN A 160 13.37 -16.21 -11.14
CA GLN A 160 13.39 -16.03 -9.69
C GLN A 160 12.21 -15.14 -9.24
N PRO A 161 11.53 -15.45 -8.13
CA PRO A 161 10.42 -14.64 -7.65
C PRO A 161 10.89 -13.28 -7.15
N VAL A 162 10.15 -12.23 -7.54
CA VAL A 162 10.38 -10.85 -7.09
C VAL A 162 9.21 -10.40 -6.23
N THR A 163 9.51 -9.97 -5.01
CA THR A 163 8.49 -9.48 -4.07
C THR A 163 8.27 -7.99 -4.26
N LEU A 164 7.07 -7.62 -4.69
CA LEU A 164 6.65 -6.23 -4.90
C LEU A 164 5.61 -5.81 -3.86
N THR A 165 5.58 -4.52 -3.49
CA THR A 165 4.44 -3.94 -2.77
C THR A 165 3.21 -3.90 -3.70
N SER A 166 2.01 -3.69 -3.12
CA SER A 166 0.78 -3.56 -3.91
C SER A 166 0.88 -2.46 -4.97
N THR A 167 1.42 -1.30 -4.59
CA THR A 167 1.58 -0.16 -5.49
C THR A 167 2.62 -0.42 -6.59
N GLU A 168 3.77 -1.00 -6.24
CA GLU A 168 4.80 -1.37 -7.23
C GLU A 168 4.27 -2.38 -8.26
N TYR A 169 3.51 -3.37 -7.80
CA TYR A 169 2.86 -4.35 -8.69
C TYR A 169 1.87 -3.68 -9.65
N GLN A 170 1.02 -2.78 -9.16
CA GLN A 170 0.06 -2.07 -10.00
C GLN A 170 0.75 -1.20 -11.06
N ILE A 171 1.81 -0.49 -10.68
CA ILE A 171 2.63 0.29 -11.61
C ILE A 171 3.24 -0.63 -12.68
N LEU A 172 3.86 -1.73 -12.28
CA LEU A 172 4.48 -2.68 -13.21
C LEU A 172 3.45 -3.26 -14.18
N LYS A 173 2.30 -3.71 -13.66
CA LYS A 173 1.20 -4.25 -14.46
C LYS A 173 0.69 -3.25 -15.48
N LEU A 174 0.48 -1.99 -15.07
CA LEU A 174 0.04 -0.91 -15.96
C LEU A 174 1.05 -0.69 -17.10
N LEU A 175 2.33 -0.59 -16.78
CA LEU A 175 3.40 -0.38 -17.76
C LEU A 175 3.54 -1.57 -18.73
N LEU A 176 3.52 -2.79 -18.22
CA LEU A 176 3.60 -4.01 -19.05
C LEU A 176 2.39 -4.19 -19.95
N SER A 177 1.21 -3.77 -19.51
CA SER A 177 -0.01 -3.83 -20.33
C SER A 177 -0.03 -2.78 -21.44
N ASN A 178 0.79 -1.72 -21.34
CA ASN A 178 0.80 -0.57 -22.25
C ASN A 178 2.20 -0.24 -22.78
N ARG A 179 2.95 -1.22 -23.25
CA ARG A 179 4.38 -1.12 -23.62
C ARG A 179 4.76 -0.04 -24.62
N ARG A 180 3.81 0.41 -25.43
CA ARG A 180 4.05 1.46 -26.47
C ARG A 180 3.57 2.83 -26.03
N GLN A 181 3.14 2.96 -24.77
CA GLN A 181 2.59 4.20 -24.25
C GLN A 181 3.58 4.85 -23.28
N ILE A 182 3.77 6.15 -23.43
CA ILE A 182 4.53 6.97 -22.50
C ILE A 182 3.55 7.48 -21.43
N PHE A 183 3.90 7.27 -20.17
CA PHE A 183 3.15 7.76 -19.03
C PHE A 183 3.90 8.93 -18.38
N SER A 184 3.24 10.10 -18.28
CA SER A 184 3.72 11.15 -17.40
C SER A 184 3.52 10.76 -15.94
N PRO A 185 4.25 11.35 -14.97
CA PRO A 185 4.00 11.14 -13.55
C PRO A 185 2.54 11.38 -13.16
N GLN A 186 1.91 12.42 -13.72
CA GLN A 186 0.50 12.71 -13.51
C GLN A 186 -0.39 11.55 -13.96
N ARG A 187 -0.21 11.06 -15.19
CA ARG A 187 -1.04 9.95 -15.72
C ARG A 187 -0.83 8.65 -14.93
N LEU A 188 0.40 8.38 -14.46
CA LEU A 188 0.65 7.24 -13.57
C LEU A 188 -0.07 7.40 -12.24
N TYR A 189 0.01 8.59 -11.64
CA TYR A 189 -0.66 8.85 -10.38
C TYR A 189 -2.18 8.66 -10.50
N GLU A 190 -2.81 9.36 -11.44
CA GLU A 190 -4.25 9.29 -11.65
C GLU A 190 -4.73 7.86 -11.97
N ALA A 191 -3.94 7.09 -12.73
CA ALA A 191 -4.29 5.71 -13.07
C ALA A 191 -4.15 4.73 -11.88
N ILE A 192 -3.20 4.96 -10.96
CA ILE A 192 -2.93 4.07 -9.85
C ILE A 192 -3.69 4.47 -8.59
N TRP A 193 -3.73 5.77 -8.26
CA TRP A 193 -4.43 6.26 -7.07
C TRP A 193 -5.91 6.55 -7.31
N GLU A 194 -6.32 6.68 -8.58
CA GLU A 194 -7.69 7.06 -9.00
C GLU A 194 -8.15 8.38 -8.37
N GLU A 195 -7.20 9.27 -8.11
CA GLU A 195 -7.38 10.60 -7.54
C GLU A 195 -6.78 11.66 -8.48
N PRO A 196 -7.29 12.91 -8.46
CA PRO A 196 -6.67 14.01 -9.19
C PRO A 196 -5.22 14.23 -8.76
N TYR A 197 -4.35 14.47 -9.73
CA TYR A 197 -2.95 14.77 -9.45
C TYR A 197 -2.81 16.10 -8.71
N TYR A 198 -2.00 16.12 -7.64
CA TYR A 198 -1.68 17.33 -6.88
C TYR A 198 -0.18 17.60 -6.87
N TYR A 199 0.18 18.84 -6.54
CA TYR A 199 1.59 19.22 -6.40
C TYR A 199 2.25 18.42 -5.28
N GLY A 200 3.30 17.68 -5.60
CA GLY A 200 3.97 16.74 -4.68
C GLY A 200 3.71 15.27 -4.97
N ALA A 201 2.63 14.90 -5.65
CA ALA A 201 2.36 13.52 -6.05
C ALA A 201 3.42 12.94 -7.01
N GLY A 202 4.15 13.81 -7.73
CA GLY A 202 5.28 13.40 -8.58
C GLY A 202 6.41 12.74 -7.78
N ASN A 203 6.65 13.17 -6.55
CA ASN A 203 7.65 12.56 -5.67
C ASN A 203 7.23 11.13 -5.27
N THR A 204 5.95 10.91 -4.98
CA THR A 204 5.39 9.58 -4.68
C THR A 204 5.67 8.60 -5.82
N ILE A 205 5.33 8.99 -7.05
CA ILE A 205 5.58 8.17 -8.25
C ILE A 205 7.06 7.88 -8.42
N THR A 206 7.91 8.90 -8.30
CA THR A 206 9.36 8.76 -8.49
C THR A 206 9.96 7.73 -7.54
N VAL A 207 9.52 7.73 -6.27
CA VAL A 207 10.02 6.76 -5.28
C VAL A 207 9.56 5.35 -5.59
N HIS A 208 8.28 5.14 -5.89
CA HIS A 208 7.79 3.81 -6.24
C HIS A 208 8.47 3.26 -7.51
N ILE A 209 8.69 4.10 -8.53
CA ILE A 209 9.45 3.71 -9.73
C ILE A 209 10.89 3.37 -9.38
N ARG A 210 11.57 4.16 -8.53
CA ARG A 210 12.93 3.87 -8.07
C ARG A 210 13.00 2.53 -7.33
N ASN A 211 12.09 2.30 -6.38
CA ASN A 211 12.04 1.06 -5.61
C ASN A 211 11.76 -0.15 -6.52
N LEU A 212 10.83 0.01 -7.46
CA LEU A 212 10.51 -1.01 -8.45
C LEU A 212 11.75 -1.35 -9.30
N ARG A 213 12.44 -0.34 -9.83
CA ARG A 213 13.66 -0.53 -10.64
C ARG A 213 14.75 -1.28 -9.88
N GLN A 214 14.99 -0.95 -8.61
CA GLN A 214 15.97 -1.67 -7.77
C GLN A 214 15.66 -3.16 -7.62
N LYS A 215 14.40 -3.57 -7.82
CA LYS A 215 13.97 -4.97 -7.69
C LYS A 215 13.98 -5.76 -8.99
N ILE A 216 13.91 -5.05 -10.14
CA ILE A 216 13.76 -5.68 -11.45
C ILE A 216 14.89 -5.36 -12.45
N GLU A 217 15.81 -4.46 -12.11
CA GLU A 217 17.03 -4.12 -12.87
C GLU A 217 18.28 -4.64 -12.14
#